data_1122ac4e9be2c6d9512ad7a34a486c86
#
_entry.id   1122ac4e9be2c6d9512ad7a34a486c86
#
_cell.length_a   1.000
_cell.length_b   1.000
_cell.length_c   1.000
_cell.angle_alpha   90.00
_cell.angle_beta   90.00
_cell.angle_gamma   90.00
#
_symmetry.space_group_name_H-M   'P 1'
#
loop_
_entity.id
_entity.type
_entity.pdbx_description
1 polymer ?
#
loop_
_entity_poly.entity_id
_entity_poly.type
_entity_poly.pdbx_seq_one_letter_code
_entity_poly.pdbx_strand_id
1 'polypeptide(L)'
;MHFAKRFVLPWLALTLFLGAFYHWSGLNIQPFRAESGLFIAWAYSGDLSHFMDAHIYSSYSGHYTPLFFAAELLQAWLFGASEHLWFWRQILLLGLLGTALVSLARTTLEALGSNRCVSQIASYLLATVFLLQPAIAEMVTWPFMAGQFLCLACATMGLRYLIRAAGLRDERALLWAMVWSYASMHFLGVGFVMSITTLASCCVLMWSQRLPGQHWRIICIFAVLTALHGAMMTYGVPTQELAVPPSTLVKRFGALYMGLVHGGLQSLWASGRFRWPDVEAFPVDAVYGLALLAALLAAAAAMAQRARMAPRSSQMLASIVIGYPALALALFSALPVLRTKGTADPHSLDGFLFGTRYLIFATFFAYLPVSALVGAAARKLGKPMLVPLLILSLGSAAGTVAFIRITIPQIWPYLLTPSHELWANVVKEAATQQQTQGYVKDRPLTELDHEFNPPMHLYTPLIEHDLGCTKCVRIERKP
;
A
#
# COMPACT_ATOMS: atom_id res chain seq x y z
N MET A 1 6.45 27.56 13.16
CA MET A 1 5.62 28.05 12.02
C MET A 1 5.95 27.43 10.66
N HIS A 2 7.22 27.22 10.28
CA HIS A 2 7.59 26.67 8.96
C HIS A 2 7.12 25.22 8.69
N PHE A 3 7.15 24.33 9.70
CA PHE A 3 6.69 22.94 9.55
C PHE A 3 5.18 22.87 9.28
N ALA A 4 4.38 23.59 10.06
CA ALA A 4 2.94 23.62 9.89
C ALA A 4 2.52 24.05 8.48
N LYS A 5 3.10 25.13 7.94
CA LYS A 5 2.80 25.61 6.59
C LYS A 5 3.26 24.67 5.49
N ARG A 6 4.36 23.91 5.68
CA ARG A 6 4.93 23.04 4.64
C ARG A 6 4.36 21.62 4.62
N PHE A 7 3.80 21.16 5.72
CA PHE A 7 3.31 19.81 5.85
C PHE A 7 1.82 19.74 6.24
N VAL A 8 1.42 20.42 7.32
CA VAL A 8 0.05 20.31 7.86
C VAL A 8 -0.98 20.88 6.89
N LEU A 9 -0.76 22.07 6.31
CA LEU A 9 -1.71 22.65 5.37
C LEU A 9 -1.89 21.81 4.09
N PRO A 10 -0.82 21.32 3.41
CA PRO A 10 -0.98 20.39 2.30
C PRO A 10 -1.71 19.11 2.68
N TRP A 11 -1.42 18.55 3.84
CA TRP A 11 -2.09 17.36 4.35
C TRP A 11 -3.58 17.59 4.54
N LEU A 12 -3.98 18.66 5.23
CA LEU A 12 -5.40 18.99 5.42
C LEU A 12 -6.11 19.26 4.09
N ALA A 13 -5.48 20.01 3.19
CA ALA A 13 -6.05 20.31 1.88
C ALA A 13 -6.27 19.05 1.05
N LEU A 14 -5.28 18.15 0.99
CA LEU A 14 -5.42 16.86 0.31
C LEU A 14 -6.46 15.97 0.98
N THR A 15 -6.49 15.92 2.31
CA THR A 15 -7.50 15.15 3.05
C THR A 15 -8.91 15.63 2.73
N LEU A 16 -9.16 16.93 2.76
CA LEU A 16 -10.49 17.48 2.44
C LEU A 16 -10.86 17.23 0.98
N PHE A 17 -9.92 17.41 0.05
CA PHE A 17 -10.14 17.12 -1.36
C PHE A 17 -10.49 15.64 -1.59
N LEU A 18 -9.70 14.72 -1.05
CA LEU A 18 -9.92 13.28 -1.18
C LEU A 18 -11.20 12.83 -0.50
N GLY A 19 -11.50 13.36 0.70
CA GLY A 19 -12.75 13.09 1.40
C GLY A 19 -13.98 13.53 0.58
N ALA A 20 -13.95 14.74 0.05
CA ALA A 20 -15.02 15.24 -0.83
C ALA A 20 -15.13 14.40 -2.12
N PHE A 21 -14.01 14.05 -2.74
CA PHE A 21 -13.99 13.26 -3.98
C PHE A 21 -14.56 11.85 -3.76
N TYR A 22 -14.08 11.10 -2.78
CA TYR A 22 -14.53 9.72 -2.54
C TYR A 22 -15.97 9.67 -2.03
N HIS A 23 -16.36 10.61 -1.17
CA HIS A 23 -17.75 10.73 -0.72
C HIS A 23 -18.70 11.07 -1.90
N TRP A 24 -18.35 12.05 -2.74
CA TRP A 24 -19.12 12.39 -3.93
C TRP A 24 -19.20 11.26 -4.94
N SER A 25 -18.14 10.46 -5.09
CA SER A 25 -18.13 9.31 -5.99
C SER A 25 -19.02 8.15 -5.52
N GLY A 26 -19.52 8.19 -4.27
CA GLY A 26 -20.39 7.17 -3.69
C GLY A 26 -19.64 5.97 -3.14
N LEU A 27 -18.36 6.15 -2.76
CA LEU A 27 -17.56 5.09 -2.16
C LEU A 27 -18.00 4.83 -0.72
N ASN A 28 -18.42 3.61 -0.43
CA ASN A 28 -18.72 3.14 0.93
C ASN A 28 -17.50 2.42 1.51
N ILE A 29 -17.32 2.56 2.82
CA ILE A 29 -16.33 1.79 3.56
C ILE A 29 -17.01 0.58 4.19
N GLN A 30 -16.28 -0.51 4.34
CA GLN A 30 -16.79 -1.76 4.93
C GLN A 30 -15.97 -2.13 6.18
N PRO A 31 -16.39 -1.68 7.37
CA PRO A 31 -15.69 -1.97 8.63
C PRO A 31 -15.54 -3.46 8.91
N PHE A 32 -16.48 -4.28 8.47
CA PHE A 32 -16.46 -5.72 8.71
C PHE A 32 -15.74 -6.52 7.62
N ARG A 33 -15.17 -5.85 6.61
CA ARG A 33 -14.48 -6.56 5.53
C ARG A 33 -13.21 -7.25 6.04
N ALA A 34 -13.15 -8.56 5.83
CA ALA A 34 -11.98 -9.41 6.09
C ALA A 34 -11.37 -9.20 7.50
N GLU A 35 -10.08 -8.98 7.57
CA GLU A 35 -9.36 -8.80 8.84
C GLU A 35 -9.93 -7.66 9.70
N SER A 36 -10.47 -6.61 9.09
CA SER A 36 -11.09 -5.49 9.85
C SER A 36 -12.25 -5.97 10.72
N GLY A 37 -13.11 -6.84 10.19
CA GLY A 37 -14.19 -7.44 10.95
C GLY A 37 -13.69 -8.29 12.11
N LEU A 38 -12.63 -9.07 11.92
CA LEU A 38 -12.01 -9.86 12.98
C LEU A 38 -11.43 -8.97 14.09
N PHE A 39 -10.80 -7.84 13.76
CA PHE A 39 -10.31 -6.90 14.76
C PHE A 39 -11.45 -6.31 15.60
N ILE A 40 -12.59 -5.99 14.96
CA ILE A 40 -13.80 -5.53 15.69
C ILE A 40 -14.29 -6.65 16.63
N ALA A 41 -14.40 -7.89 16.14
CA ALA A 41 -14.84 -9.00 16.96
C ALA A 41 -13.92 -9.23 18.18
N TRP A 42 -12.61 -9.21 18.01
CA TRP A 42 -11.65 -9.36 19.10
C TRP A 42 -11.68 -8.18 20.08
N ALA A 43 -11.82 -6.97 19.58
CA ALA A 43 -11.88 -5.76 20.41
C ALA A 43 -13.03 -5.81 21.44
N TYR A 44 -14.14 -6.46 21.11
CA TYR A 44 -15.31 -6.60 21.99
C TYR A 44 -15.40 -7.97 22.70
N SER A 45 -14.57 -8.95 22.34
CA SER A 45 -14.65 -10.30 22.92
C SER A 45 -14.30 -10.40 24.42
N GLY A 46 -13.50 -9.43 24.91
CA GLY A 46 -12.93 -9.48 26.26
C GLY A 46 -11.83 -10.54 26.44
N ASP A 47 -11.60 -11.42 25.46
CA ASP A 47 -10.48 -12.38 25.42
C ASP A 47 -9.53 -12.02 24.28
N LEU A 48 -8.38 -11.49 24.65
CA LEU A 48 -7.33 -11.07 23.72
C LEU A 48 -6.22 -12.12 23.56
N SER A 49 -6.31 -13.27 24.21
CA SER A 49 -5.24 -14.27 24.18
C SER A 49 -4.92 -14.71 22.75
N HIS A 50 -5.92 -15.07 21.98
CA HIS A 50 -5.75 -15.46 20.58
C HIS A 50 -5.18 -14.32 19.71
N PHE A 51 -5.64 -13.10 19.94
CA PHE A 51 -5.10 -11.93 19.24
C PHE A 51 -3.62 -11.70 19.56
N MET A 52 -3.25 -11.80 20.84
CA MET A 52 -1.85 -11.61 21.28
C MET A 52 -0.94 -12.64 20.65
N ASP A 53 -1.36 -13.93 20.66
CA ASP A 53 -0.57 -15.02 20.09
C ASP A 53 -0.42 -14.88 18.57
N ALA A 54 -1.50 -14.57 17.86
CA ALA A 54 -1.51 -14.51 16.40
C ALA A 54 -0.85 -13.23 15.82
N HIS A 55 -0.89 -12.09 16.53
CA HIS A 55 -0.56 -10.79 15.94
C HIS A 55 0.54 -10.03 16.66
N ILE A 56 0.76 -10.29 17.96
CA ILE A 56 1.77 -9.59 18.75
C ILE A 56 3.03 -10.44 18.93
N TYR A 57 2.86 -11.72 19.27
CA TYR A 57 3.99 -12.60 19.58
C TYR A 57 4.46 -13.42 18.37
N SER A 58 3.66 -13.50 17.32
CA SER A 58 4.01 -14.23 16.10
C SER A 58 3.89 -13.38 14.84
N SER A 59 4.34 -13.92 13.73
CA SER A 59 4.16 -13.30 12.41
C SER A 59 2.82 -13.71 11.81
N TYR A 60 1.93 -12.74 11.63
CA TYR A 60 0.65 -12.96 10.94
C TYR A 60 0.83 -12.89 9.43
N SER A 61 0.56 -13.98 8.74
CA SER A 61 0.71 -14.07 7.28
C SER A 61 2.06 -13.51 6.76
N GLY A 62 3.15 -13.67 7.55
CA GLY A 62 4.48 -13.16 7.25
C GLY A 62 4.63 -11.64 7.38
N HIS A 63 3.75 -11.02 8.15
CA HIS A 63 3.87 -9.64 8.57
C HIS A 63 4.12 -9.60 10.07
N TYR A 64 5.26 -9.05 10.48
CA TYR A 64 5.55 -8.80 11.89
C TYR A 64 5.38 -7.31 12.16
N THR A 65 4.15 -6.91 12.49
CA THR A 65 3.77 -5.50 12.67
C THR A 65 2.95 -5.29 13.95
N PRO A 66 3.48 -5.68 15.11
CA PRO A 66 2.71 -5.72 16.37
C PRO A 66 2.13 -4.35 16.77
N LEU A 67 2.88 -3.26 16.56
CA LEU A 67 2.38 -1.91 16.86
C LEU A 67 1.18 -1.51 15.98
N PHE A 68 1.22 -1.88 14.70
CA PHE A 68 0.10 -1.63 13.81
C PHE A 68 -1.12 -2.45 14.22
N PHE A 69 -0.96 -3.74 14.49
CA PHE A 69 -2.07 -4.58 14.94
C PHE A 69 -2.66 -4.12 16.28
N ALA A 70 -1.83 -3.72 17.24
CA ALA A 70 -2.33 -3.14 18.49
C ALA A 70 -3.13 -1.83 18.25
N ALA A 71 -2.65 -0.98 17.34
CA ALA A 71 -3.36 0.23 16.97
C ALA A 71 -4.67 -0.06 16.23
N GLU A 72 -4.73 -1.07 15.36
CA GLU A 72 -5.95 -1.51 14.69
C GLU A 72 -6.99 -2.03 15.71
N LEU A 73 -6.55 -2.84 16.68
CA LEU A 73 -7.42 -3.34 17.74
C LEU A 73 -8.02 -2.20 18.57
N LEU A 74 -7.18 -1.23 18.98
CA LEU A 74 -7.64 -0.05 19.72
C LEU A 74 -8.65 0.76 18.91
N GLN A 75 -8.40 0.97 17.63
CA GLN A 75 -9.31 1.70 16.75
C GLN A 75 -10.61 0.91 16.52
N ALA A 76 -10.53 -0.41 16.37
CA ALA A 76 -11.69 -1.28 16.27
C ALA A 76 -12.59 -1.16 17.53
N TRP A 77 -11.97 -1.10 18.70
CA TRP A 77 -12.71 -0.86 19.94
C TRP A 77 -13.35 0.54 20.02
N LEU A 78 -12.64 1.58 19.56
CA LEU A 78 -13.14 2.96 19.58
C LEU A 78 -14.20 3.24 18.53
N PHE A 79 -14.09 2.63 17.35
CA PHE A 79 -14.92 2.96 16.19
C PHE A 79 -16.09 1.98 16.02
N GLY A 80 -15.92 0.72 16.47
CA GLY A 80 -16.93 -0.34 16.29
C GLY A 80 -17.40 -0.41 14.84
N ALA A 81 -18.72 -0.40 14.63
CA ALA A 81 -19.38 -0.42 13.32
C ALA A 81 -19.49 0.95 12.64
N SER A 82 -18.90 2.02 13.19
CA SER A 82 -19.06 3.38 12.67
C SER A 82 -18.32 3.59 11.34
N GLU A 83 -19.03 3.54 10.24
CA GLU A 83 -18.49 3.80 8.89
C GLU A 83 -17.81 5.17 8.79
N HIS A 84 -18.39 6.20 9.39
CA HIS A 84 -17.85 7.57 9.31
C HIS A 84 -16.47 7.69 9.94
N LEU A 85 -16.24 7.05 11.11
CA LEU A 85 -14.93 7.09 11.76
C LEU A 85 -13.89 6.33 10.94
N TRP A 86 -14.25 5.16 10.41
CA TRP A 86 -13.38 4.39 9.55
C TRP A 86 -13.08 5.12 8.24
N PHE A 87 -14.09 5.75 7.62
CA PHE A 87 -13.91 6.54 6.40
C PHE A 87 -12.90 7.68 6.61
N TRP A 88 -13.13 8.53 7.60
CA TRP A 88 -12.26 9.67 7.84
C TRP A 88 -10.84 9.26 8.23
N ARG A 89 -10.69 8.17 8.98
CA ARG A 89 -9.37 7.61 9.25
C ARG A 89 -8.64 7.24 7.96
N GLN A 90 -9.28 6.50 7.05
CA GLN A 90 -8.67 6.11 5.79
C GLN A 90 -8.29 7.33 4.95
N ILE A 91 -9.16 8.32 4.87
CA ILE A 91 -8.91 9.56 4.13
C ILE A 91 -7.77 10.39 4.75
N LEU A 92 -7.67 10.46 6.08
CA LEU A 92 -6.57 11.13 6.78
C LEU A 92 -5.22 10.47 6.46
N LEU A 93 -5.17 9.14 6.43
CA LEU A 93 -3.96 8.38 6.10
C LEU A 93 -3.60 8.48 4.61
N LEU A 94 -4.60 8.49 3.74
CA LEU A 94 -4.41 8.72 2.31
C LEU A 94 -3.91 10.14 2.04
N GLY A 95 -4.41 11.15 2.75
CA GLY A 95 -3.91 12.53 2.70
C GLY A 95 -2.45 12.63 3.17
N LEU A 96 -2.06 11.85 4.19
CA LEU A 96 -0.68 11.75 4.66
C LEU A 96 0.23 11.17 3.57
N LEU A 97 -0.16 10.05 2.95
CA LEU A 97 0.54 9.48 1.81
C LEU A 97 0.66 10.49 0.66
N GLY A 98 -0.43 11.18 0.32
CA GLY A 98 -0.45 12.21 -0.71
C GLY A 98 0.56 13.33 -0.45
N THR A 99 0.64 13.79 0.80
CA THR A 99 1.61 14.82 1.20
C THR A 99 3.05 14.33 1.07
N ALA A 100 3.31 13.07 1.42
CA ALA A 100 4.62 12.45 1.24
C ALA A 100 4.98 12.34 -0.25
N LEU A 101 4.05 11.91 -1.11
CA LEU A 101 4.22 11.81 -2.57
C LEU A 101 4.49 13.18 -3.21
N VAL A 102 3.72 14.23 -2.85
CA VAL A 102 3.99 15.61 -3.29
C VAL A 102 5.40 16.03 -2.90
N SER A 103 5.81 15.73 -1.67
CA SER A 103 7.14 16.08 -1.17
C SER A 103 8.27 15.36 -1.91
N LEU A 104 8.08 14.05 -2.22
CA LEU A 104 9.03 13.25 -3.02
C LEU A 104 9.14 13.80 -4.43
N ALA A 105 8.01 13.92 -5.15
CA ALA A 105 7.98 14.41 -6.51
C ALA A 105 8.65 15.78 -6.61
N ARG A 106 8.25 16.74 -5.75
CA ARG A 106 8.83 18.06 -5.71
C ARG A 106 10.35 18.03 -5.52
N THR A 107 10.83 17.22 -4.56
CA THR A 107 12.27 17.08 -4.29
C THR A 107 12.99 16.53 -5.53
N THR A 108 12.41 15.56 -6.22
CA THR A 108 12.96 14.94 -7.43
C THR A 108 12.99 15.95 -8.59
N LEU A 109 11.90 16.69 -8.82
CA LEU A 109 11.80 17.71 -9.88
C LEU A 109 12.81 18.84 -9.66
N GLU A 110 12.91 19.35 -8.43
CA GLU A 110 13.86 20.41 -8.06
C GLU A 110 15.32 19.92 -8.19
N ALA A 111 15.62 18.66 -7.80
CA ALA A 111 16.95 18.08 -7.97
C ALA A 111 17.36 17.93 -9.44
N LEU A 112 16.39 17.79 -10.35
CA LEU A 112 16.61 17.74 -11.81
C LEU A 112 16.64 19.14 -12.47
N GLY A 113 16.52 20.21 -11.67
CA GLY A 113 16.64 21.59 -12.14
C GLY A 113 15.36 22.18 -12.75
N SER A 114 14.19 21.59 -12.43
CA SER A 114 12.90 22.19 -12.80
C SER A 114 12.63 23.46 -12.00
N ASN A 115 11.93 24.42 -12.60
CA ASN A 115 11.52 25.66 -11.93
C ASN A 115 10.62 25.35 -10.72
N ARG A 116 10.82 26.08 -9.62
CA ARG A 116 10.13 25.84 -8.35
C ARG A 116 8.59 25.89 -8.46
N CYS A 117 8.05 26.84 -9.24
CA CYS A 117 6.60 26.95 -9.43
C CYS A 117 6.06 25.75 -10.21
N VAL A 118 6.73 25.36 -11.29
CA VAL A 118 6.37 24.18 -12.11
C VAL A 118 6.50 22.91 -11.27
N SER A 119 7.59 22.77 -10.51
CA SER A 119 7.79 21.61 -9.62
C SER A 119 6.69 21.48 -8.58
N GLN A 120 6.23 22.60 -8.03
CA GLN A 120 5.15 22.58 -7.04
C GLN A 120 3.84 22.11 -7.66
N ILE A 121 3.40 22.68 -8.79
CA ILE A 121 2.13 22.28 -9.43
C ILE A 121 2.22 20.85 -9.94
N ALA A 122 3.30 20.49 -10.65
CA ALA A 122 3.49 19.14 -11.19
C ALA A 122 3.50 18.07 -10.09
N SER A 123 4.05 18.37 -8.90
CA SER A 123 4.07 17.41 -7.81
C SER A 123 2.66 17.10 -7.25
N TYR A 124 1.76 18.09 -7.21
CA TYR A 124 0.36 17.86 -6.84
C TYR A 124 -0.37 17.06 -7.91
N LEU A 125 -0.18 17.38 -9.19
CA LEU A 125 -0.80 16.64 -10.29
C LEU A 125 -0.35 15.18 -10.32
N LEU A 126 0.95 14.91 -10.16
CA LEU A 126 1.48 13.55 -10.06
C LEU A 126 0.90 12.79 -8.86
N ALA A 127 0.84 13.43 -7.69
CA ALA A 127 0.24 12.80 -6.51
C ALA A 127 -1.25 12.52 -6.73
N THR A 128 -1.98 13.42 -7.40
CA THR A 128 -3.39 13.22 -7.74
C THR A 128 -3.58 12.03 -8.69
N VAL A 129 -2.73 11.87 -9.71
CA VAL A 129 -2.75 10.68 -10.60
C VAL A 129 -2.60 9.40 -9.78
N PHE A 130 -1.68 9.38 -8.81
CA PHE A 130 -1.48 8.21 -7.96
C PHE A 130 -2.66 7.96 -7.00
N LEU A 131 -3.15 9.02 -6.34
CA LEU A 131 -4.19 8.90 -5.30
C LEU A 131 -5.58 8.62 -5.87
N LEU A 132 -5.83 9.01 -7.10
CA LEU A 132 -7.11 8.82 -7.79
C LEU A 132 -7.05 7.65 -8.79
N GLN A 133 -6.37 6.57 -8.48
CA GLN A 133 -6.39 5.34 -9.27
C GLN A 133 -7.37 4.32 -8.67
N PRO A 134 -7.95 3.42 -9.48
CA PRO A 134 -8.90 2.41 -9.03
C PRO A 134 -8.43 1.55 -7.86
N ALA A 135 -7.14 1.17 -7.86
CA ALA A 135 -6.54 0.37 -6.79
C ALA A 135 -6.60 1.08 -5.41
N ILE A 136 -6.48 2.41 -5.38
CA ILE A 136 -6.63 3.20 -4.14
C ILE A 136 -8.09 3.20 -3.68
N ALA A 137 -9.06 3.32 -4.61
CA ALA A 137 -10.47 3.30 -4.27
C ALA A 137 -10.86 2.01 -3.55
N GLU A 138 -10.41 0.86 -4.04
CA GLU A 138 -10.63 -0.43 -3.35
C GLU A 138 -10.02 -0.44 -1.95
N MET A 139 -8.78 0.05 -1.80
CA MET A 139 -8.11 0.08 -0.51
C MET A 139 -8.79 1.00 0.50
N VAL A 140 -9.44 2.08 0.05
CA VAL A 140 -10.22 2.98 0.93
C VAL A 140 -11.42 2.25 1.50
N THR A 141 -12.06 1.33 0.76
CA THR A 141 -13.20 0.55 1.26
C THR A 141 -12.85 -0.42 2.38
N TRP A 142 -11.57 -0.74 2.54
CA TRP A 142 -11.10 -1.78 3.46
C TRP A 142 -10.23 -1.17 4.58
N PRO A 143 -10.73 -1.02 5.80
CA PRO A 143 -9.99 -0.36 6.89
C PRO A 143 -8.61 -0.94 7.17
N PHE A 144 -8.43 -2.24 7.12
CA PHE A 144 -7.15 -2.90 7.36
C PHE A 144 -6.03 -2.43 6.41
N MET A 145 -6.39 -1.88 5.24
CA MET A 145 -5.41 -1.34 4.30
C MET A 145 -4.73 -0.04 4.77
N ALA A 146 -5.09 0.49 5.92
CA ALA A 146 -4.38 1.59 6.58
C ALA A 146 -2.87 1.33 6.73
N GLY A 147 -2.49 0.09 7.03
CA GLY A 147 -1.09 -0.33 7.09
C GLY A 147 -0.34 -0.09 5.78
N GLN A 148 -0.99 -0.29 4.63
CA GLN A 148 -0.39 0.01 3.33
C GLN A 148 -0.17 1.51 3.14
N PHE A 149 -1.14 2.36 3.49
CA PHE A 149 -0.98 3.82 3.39
C PHE A 149 0.15 4.32 4.27
N LEU A 150 0.25 3.85 5.51
CA LEU A 150 1.32 4.22 6.43
C LEU A 150 2.68 3.70 5.97
N CYS A 151 2.75 2.45 5.53
CA CYS A 151 3.96 1.85 4.96
C CYS A 151 4.48 2.67 3.78
N LEU A 152 3.61 2.97 2.80
CA LEU A 152 3.95 3.75 1.62
C LEU A 152 4.32 5.20 1.96
N ALA A 153 3.64 5.83 2.91
CA ALA A 153 3.97 7.19 3.35
C ALA A 153 5.37 7.24 3.97
N CYS A 154 5.71 6.29 4.85
CA CYS A 154 7.03 6.19 5.45
C CYS A 154 8.10 5.87 4.40
N ALA A 155 7.87 4.90 3.51
CA ALA A 155 8.78 4.56 2.42
C ALA A 155 9.02 5.75 1.48
N THR A 156 7.95 6.52 1.16
CA THR A 156 8.04 7.75 0.36
C THR A 156 8.93 8.79 1.02
N MET A 157 8.79 8.97 2.34
CA MET A 157 9.66 9.90 3.09
C MET A 157 11.10 9.40 3.12
N GLY A 158 11.33 8.11 3.33
CA GLY A 158 12.66 7.49 3.22
C GLY A 158 13.30 7.77 1.87
N LEU A 159 12.58 7.52 0.80
CA LEU A 159 13.03 7.74 -0.58
C LEU A 159 13.30 9.22 -0.89
N ARG A 160 12.45 10.13 -0.39
CA ARG A 160 12.69 11.57 -0.50
C ARG A 160 14.02 11.99 0.12
N TYR A 161 14.33 11.48 1.32
CA TYR A 161 15.59 11.78 1.99
C TYR A 161 16.78 11.14 1.28
N LEU A 162 16.60 9.95 0.69
CA LEU A 162 17.63 9.31 -0.14
C LEU A 162 17.96 10.18 -1.38
N ILE A 163 16.95 10.74 -2.07
CA ILE A 163 17.12 11.70 -3.17
C ILE A 163 17.89 12.96 -2.71
N ARG A 164 17.60 13.48 -1.50
CA ARG A 164 18.34 14.61 -0.94
C ARG A 164 19.79 14.26 -0.64
N ALA A 165 20.05 13.10 -0.08
CA ALA A 165 21.41 12.62 0.18
C ALA A 165 22.23 12.51 -1.11
N ALA A 166 21.62 11.96 -2.18
CA ALA A 166 22.27 11.81 -3.48
C ALA A 166 22.49 13.14 -4.21
N GLY A 167 21.46 13.97 -4.28
CA GLY A 167 21.47 15.22 -5.07
C GLY A 167 22.13 16.39 -4.37
N LEU A 168 21.93 16.55 -3.06
CA LEU A 168 22.37 17.71 -2.28
C LEU A 168 23.56 17.41 -1.35
N ARG A 169 24.04 16.19 -1.32
CA ARG A 169 25.10 15.70 -0.38
C ARG A 169 24.77 16.00 1.09
N ASP A 170 23.49 15.93 1.43
CA ASP A 170 22.99 16.15 2.79
C ASP A 170 23.19 14.85 3.60
N GLU A 171 24.28 14.76 4.37
CA GLU A 171 24.61 13.60 5.16
C GLU A 171 23.53 13.25 6.20
N ARG A 172 22.85 14.26 6.77
CA ARG A 172 21.76 14.05 7.72
C ARG A 172 20.54 13.40 7.04
N ALA A 173 20.38 13.65 5.75
CA ALA A 173 19.29 13.05 4.98
C ALA A 173 19.46 11.51 4.90
N LEU A 174 20.68 10.99 4.93
CA LEU A 174 20.92 9.54 4.94
C LEU A 174 20.34 8.88 6.20
N LEU A 175 20.56 9.47 7.37
CA LEU A 175 19.96 8.99 8.61
C LEU A 175 18.42 8.98 8.53
N TRP A 176 17.83 10.08 8.07
CA TRP A 176 16.37 10.15 7.94
C TRP A 176 15.81 9.18 6.90
N ALA A 177 16.55 8.88 5.83
CA ALA A 177 16.16 7.86 4.87
C ALA A 177 16.03 6.49 5.55
N MET A 178 17.01 6.11 6.39
CA MET A 178 16.99 4.85 7.15
C MET A 178 15.88 4.82 8.20
N VAL A 179 15.71 5.90 8.98
CA VAL A 179 14.66 6.00 10.00
C VAL A 179 13.26 5.81 9.40
N TRP A 180 12.95 6.50 8.32
CA TRP A 180 11.65 6.38 7.67
C TRP A 180 11.44 5.02 7.00
N SER A 181 12.48 4.46 6.38
CA SER A 181 12.40 3.11 5.80
C SER A 181 12.22 2.06 6.90
N TYR A 182 12.90 2.20 8.05
CA TYR A 182 12.69 1.32 9.21
C TYR A 182 11.26 1.42 9.72
N ALA A 183 10.74 2.64 9.88
CA ALA A 183 9.36 2.86 10.31
C ALA A 183 8.34 2.15 9.39
N SER A 184 8.61 2.07 8.07
CA SER A 184 7.69 1.42 7.12
C SER A 184 7.50 -0.07 7.41
N MET A 185 8.49 -0.76 8.00
CA MET A 185 8.40 -2.19 8.34
C MET A 185 7.35 -2.48 9.42
N HIS A 186 7.09 -1.51 10.30
CA HIS A 186 6.14 -1.67 11.42
C HIS A 186 4.68 -1.54 11.00
N PHE A 187 4.41 -1.20 9.75
CA PHE A 187 3.05 -1.05 9.22
C PHE A 187 2.65 -2.14 8.25
N LEU A 188 3.61 -2.71 7.50
CA LEU A 188 3.37 -3.80 6.57
C LEU A 188 4.68 -4.51 6.20
N GLY A 189 4.63 -5.82 5.94
CA GLY A 189 5.80 -6.61 5.57
C GLY A 189 6.52 -6.13 4.29
N VAL A 190 5.85 -5.43 3.39
CA VAL A 190 6.48 -4.77 2.22
C VAL A 190 7.48 -3.69 2.66
N GLY A 191 7.32 -3.09 3.82
CA GLY A 191 8.30 -2.18 4.40
C GLY A 191 9.68 -2.80 4.57
N PHE A 192 9.76 -4.12 4.76
CA PHE A 192 11.02 -4.87 4.76
C PHE A 192 11.75 -4.79 3.41
N VAL A 193 11.04 -4.93 2.30
CA VAL A 193 11.57 -4.74 0.95
C VAL A 193 12.13 -3.33 0.78
N MET A 194 11.36 -2.31 1.23
CA MET A 194 11.77 -0.91 1.16
C MET A 194 13.04 -0.66 1.98
N SER A 195 13.15 -1.29 3.15
CA SER A 195 14.31 -1.14 4.03
C SER A 195 15.56 -1.78 3.44
N ILE A 196 15.48 -2.99 2.90
CA ILE A 196 16.61 -3.64 2.20
C ILE A 196 17.05 -2.79 1.01
N THR A 197 16.11 -2.29 0.21
CA THR A 197 16.40 -1.45 -0.95
C THR A 197 17.05 -0.13 -0.54
N THR A 198 16.58 0.48 0.55
CA THR A 198 17.21 1.68 1.13
C THR A 198 18.61 1.38 1.64
N LEU A 199 18.82 0.25 2.34
CA LEU A 199 20.12 -0.19 2.82
C LEU A 199 21.12 -0.34 1.66
N ALA A 200 20.74 -1.05 0.60
CA ALA A 200 21.55 -1.20 -0.61
C ALA A 200 21.90 0.16 -1.23
N SER A 201 20.92 1.05 -1.35
CA SER A 201 21.11 2.40 -1.87
C SER A 201 22.05 3.25 -0.99
N CYS A 202 21.94 3.13 0.34
CA CYS A 202 22.85 3.78 1.29
C CYS A 202 24.29 3.27 1.13
N CYS A 203 24.49 1.95 0.98
CA CYS A 203 25.81 1.38 0.73
C CYS A 203 26.43 1.91 -0.57
N VAL A 204 25.64 2.00 -1.66
CA VAL A 204 26.09 2.58 -2.94
C VAL A 204 26.48 4.05 -2.77
N LEU A 205 25.67 4.83 -2.07
CA LEU A 205 25.97 6.25 -1.78
C LEU A 205 27.25 6.41 -0.96
N MET A 206 27.41 5.61 0.09
CA MET A 206 28.61 5.62 0.94
C MET A 206 29.87 5.35 0.14
N TRP A 207 29.83 4.27 -0.65
CA TRP A 207 30.97 3.89 -1.47
C TRP A 207 31.36 4.99 -2.47
N SER A 208 30.37 5.49 -3.18
CA SER A 208 30.60 6.44 -4.27
C SER A 208 30.94 7.86 -3.79
N GLN A 209 30.40 8.30 -2.66
CA GLN A 209 30.68 9.63 -2.08
C GLN A 209 31.89 9.66 -1.13
N ARG A 210 32.43 8.50 -0.76
CA ARG A 210 33.51 8.35 0.23
C ARG A 210 33.19 9.09 1.53
N LEU A 211 31.95 8.89 2.03
CA LEU A 211 31.50 9.53 3.27
C LEU A 211 32.31 9.04 4.49
N PRO A 212 32.41 9.84 5.58
CA PRO A 212 33.17 9.50 6.77
C PRO A 212 32.75 8.16 7.40
N GLY A 213 33.70 7.45 8.02
CA GLY A 213 33.50 6.12 8.60
C GLY A 213 32.40 6.03 9.65
N GLN A 214 32.03 7.16 10.31
CA GLN A 214 30.92 7.18 11.26
C GLN A 214 29.57 6.80 10.64
N HIS A 215 29.34 7.08 9.35
CA HIS A 215 28.12 6.73 8.65
C HIS A 215 27.98 5.23 8.44
N TRP A 216 29.11 4.48 8.33
CA TRP A 216 29.07 3.02 8.26
C TRP A 216 28.52 2.40 9.54
N ARG A 217 28.79 2.98 10.72
CA ARG A 217 28.21 2.50 11.98
C ARG A 217 26.69 2.58 11.95
N ILE A 218 26.13 3.69 11.45
CA ILE A 218 24.69 3.88 11.35
C ILE A 218 24.07 2.89 10.35
N ILE A 219 24.74 2.66 9.22
CA ILE A 219 24.29 1.67 8.21
C ILE A 219 24.35 0.25 8.80
N CYS A 220 25.38 -0.12 9.54
CA CYS A 220 25.45 -1.41 10.21
C CYS A 220 24.35 -1.60 11.25
N ILE A 221 24.04 -0.56 12.06
CA ILE A 221 22.93 -0.61 13.02
C ILE A 221 21.61 -0.82 12.26
N PHE A 222 21.37 -0.07 11.19
CA PHE A 222 20.17 -0.22 10.37
C PHE A 222 20.09 -1.61 9.72
N ALA A 223 21.21 -2.16 9.25
CA ALA A 223 21.28 -3.51 8.70
C ALA A 223 20.92 -4.57 9.76
N VAL A 224 21.47 -4.46 10.98
CA VAL A 224 21.15 -5.37 12.08
C VAL A 224 19.68 -5.28 12.45
N LEU A 225 19.12 -4.08 12.60
CA LEU A 225 17.71 -3.90 12.91
C LEU A 225 16.79 -4.46 11.81
N THR A 226 17.16 -4.26 10.54
CA THR A 226 16.42 -4.82 9.40
C THR A 226 16.49 -6.36 9.40
N ALA A 227 17.66 -6.94 9.67
CA ALA A 227 17.84 -8.40 9.76
C ALA A 227 17.04 -9.00 10.93
N LEU A 228 17.06 -8.37 12.11
CA LEU A 228 16.26 -8.79 13.26
C LEU A 228 14.76 -8.76 12.95
N HIS A 229 14.28 -7.70 12.33
CA HIS A 229 12.88 -7.61 11.90
C HIS A 229 12.52 -8.71 10.89
N GLY A 230 13.41 -8.98 9.92
CA GLY A 230 13.25 -10.09 8.96
C GLY A 230 13.20 -11.45 9.65
N ALA A 231 14.02 -11.68 10.67
CA ALA A 231 13.99 -12.89 11.48
C ALA A 231 12.64 -13.04 12.20
N MET A 232 12.11 -11.96 12.78
CA MET A 232 10.79 -11.98 13.42
C MET A 232 9.65 -12.23 12.41
N MET A 233 9.76 -11.78 11.16
CA MET A 233 8.78 -12.08 10.11
C MET A 233 8.72 -13.56 9.75
N THR A 234 9.81 -14.30 9.94
CA THR A 234 9.88 -15.74 9.67
C THR A 234 9.64 -16.58 10.90
N TYR A 235 9.64 -15.99 12.10
CA TYR A 235 9.43 -16.68 13.36
C TYR A 235 8.00 -17.25 13.43
N GLY A 236 7.89 -18.52 13.76
CA GLY A 236 6.59 -19.24 13.85
C GLY A 236 5.97 -19.61 12.48
N VAL A 237 6.60 -19.23 11.36
CA VAL A 237 6.16 -19.67 10.03
C VAL A 237 6.70 -21.08 9.76
N PRO A 238 5.84 -22.09 9.50
CA PRO A 238 6.30 -23.44 9.20
C PRO A 238 7.29 -23.44 8.01
N THR A 239 8.45 -24.04 8.19
CA THR A 239 9.40 -24.27 7.09
C THR A 239 8.84 -25.39 6.21
N GLN A 240 8.27 -25.03 5.08
CA GLN A 240 7.86 -26.03 4.09
C GLN A 240 9.06 -26.36 3.19
N GLU A 241 9.24 -27.65 2.92
CA GLU A 241 10.21 -28.10 1.92
C GLU A 241 9.81 -27.57 0.54
N LEU A 242 10.84 -27.35 -0.32
CA LEU A 242 10.62 -26.90 -1.69
C LEU A 242 9.92 -28.01 -2.49
N ALA A 243 8.61 -27.92 -2.63
CA ALA A 243 7.81 -28.87 -3.41
C ALA A 243 7.99 -28.72 -4.92
N VAL A 244 8.66 -27.64 -5.39
CA VAL A 244 8.85 -27.37 -6.82
C VAL A 244 10.33 -27.14 -7.15
N PRO A 245 10.78 -27.52 -8.35
CA PRO A 245 12.16 -27.31 -8.80
C PRO A 245 12.55 -25.83 -8.81
N PRO A 246 13.82 -25.48 -8.56
CA PRO A 246 14.31 -24.08 -8.61
C PRO A 246 14.01 -23.37 -9.95
N SER A 247 14.05 -24.12 -11.08
CA SER A 247 13.69 -23.57 -12.39
C SER A 247 12.24 -23.06 -12.47
N THR A 248 11.31 -23.73 -11.77
CA THR A 248 9.92 -23.31 -11.67
C THR A 248 9.79 -22.03 -10.84
N LEU A 249 10.56 -21.90 -9.74
CA LEU A 249 10.59 -20.69 -8.94
C LEU A 249 11.09 -19.49 -9.76
N VAL A 250 12.12 -19.67 -10.58
CA VAL A 250 12.64 -18.60 -11.47
C VAL A 250 11.59 -18.19 -12.49
N LYS A 251 10.87 -19.15 -13.09
CA LYS A 251 9.77 -18.86 -14.02
C LYS A 251 8.64 -18.09 -13.33
N ARG A 252 8.21 -18.53 -12.15
CA ARG A 252 7.18 -17.85 -11.34
C ARG A 252 7.62 -16.43 -10.95
N PHE A 253 8.87 -16.25 -10.55
CA PHE A 253 9.42 -14.93 -10.25
C PHE A 253 9.37 -14.01 -11.47
N GLY A 254 9.84 -14.48 -12.63
CA GLY A 254 9.79 -13.71 -13.87
C GLY A 254 8.37 -13.31 -14.26
N ALA A 255 7.44 -14.25 -14.17
CA ALA A 255 6.03 -14.04 -14.43
C ALA A 255 5.43 -12.97 -13.50
N LEU A 256 5.66 -13.09 -12.18
CA LEU A 256 5.16 -12.14 -11.20
C LEU A 256 5.79 -10.75 -11.38
N TYR A 257 7.10 -10.67 -11.60
CA TYR A 257 7.80 -9.42 -11.86
C TYR A 257 7.22 -8.68 -13.06
N MET A 258 7.06 -9.39 -14.18
CA MET A 258 6.53 -8.82 -15.41
C MET A 258 5.05 -8.45 -15.30
N GLY A 259 4.25 -9.30 -14.67
CA GLY A 259 2.83 -9.04 -14.41
C GLY A 259 2.61 -7.81 -13.52
N LEU A 260 3.43 -7.63 -12.48
CA LEU A 260 3.37 -6.44 -11.62
C LEU A 260 3.83 -5.17 -12.34
N VAL A 261 4.86 -5.24 -13.19
CA VAL A 261 5.27 -4.09 -14.03
C VAL A 261 4.12 -3.69 -14.95
N HIS A 262 3.55 -4.67 -15.67
CA HIS A 262 2.44 -4.43 -16.59
C HIS A 262 1.21 -3.88 -15.84
N GLY A 263 0.74 -4.58 -14.82
CA GLY A 263 -0.43 -4.18 -14.03
C GLY A 263 -0.27 -2.82 -13.35
N GLY A 264 0.92 -2.53 -12.79
CA GLY A 264 1.20 -1.24 -12.17
C GLY A 264 1.14 -0.08 -13.16
N LEU A 265 1.60 -0.28 -14.38
CA LEU A 265 1.55 0.75 -15.41
C LEU A 265 0.17 0.85 -16.06
N GLN A 266 -0.52 -0.27 -16.26
CA GLN A 266 -1.89 -0.30 -16.73
C GLN A 266 -2.83 0.43 -15.74
N SER A 267 -2.62 0.28 -14.44
CA SER A 267 -3.44 0.97 -13.42
C SER A 267 -3.32 2.49 -13.47
N LEU A 268 -2.23 3.04 -14.01
CA LEU A 268 -2.07 4.48 -14.25
C LEU A 268 -2.89 4.99 -15.45
N TRP A 269 -3.22 4.12 -16.40
CA TRP A 269 -3.89 4.49 -17.66
C TRP A 269 -5.32 3.97 -17.75
N ALA A 270 -5.67 2.92 -17.00
CA ALA A 270 -6.92 2.22 -17.16
C ALA A 270 -8.10 3.05 -16.67
N SER A 271 -8.74 3.71 -17.61
CA SER A 271 -10.10 4.16 -17.48
C SER A 271 -11.04 2.95 -17.37
N GLY A 272 -11.45 2.60 -16.15
CA GLY A 272 -12.69 1.85 -15.90
C GLY A 272 -12.82 0.39 -16.38
N ARG A 273 -11.89 -0.13 -17.15
CA ARG A 273 -11.86 -1.54 -17.54
C ARG A 273 -10.67 -2.23 -16.90
N PHE A 274 -10.73 -2.44 -15.60
CA PHE A 274 -9.91 -3.40 -14.93
C PHE A 274 -10.43 -4.80 -15.35
N ARG A 275 -10.08 -5.24 -16.55
CA ARG A 275 -10.14 -6.66 -16.84
C ARG A 275 -8.96 -7.28 -16.11
N TRP A 276 -9.27 -8.19 -15.21
CA TRP A 276 -8.30 -9.14 -14.69
C TRP A 276 -7.58 -9.72 -15.91
N PRO A 277 -6.24 -9.58 -16.02
CA PRO A 277 -5.53 -10.23 -17.11
C PRO A 277 -5.88 -11.72 -16.99
N ASP A 278 -6.43 -12.27 -18.07
CA ASP A 278 -6.66 -13.69 -18.15
C ASP A 278 -5.28 -14.36 -18.09
N VAL A 279 -5.12 -15.34 -17.19
CA VAL A 279 -3.84 -16.04 -17.03
C VAL A 279 -3.40 -16.67 -18.35
N GLU A 280 -4.36 -17.03 -19.22
CA GLU A 280 -4.13 -17.51 -20.57
C GLU A 280 -3.64 -16.42 -21.55
N ALA A 281 -3.96 -15.14 -21.29
CA ALA A 281 -3.45 -14.00 -22.06
C ALA A 281 -2.06 -13.54 -21.62
N PHE A 282 -1.49 -14.17 -20.61
CA PHE A 282 -0.20 -13.85 -20.00
C PHE A 282 0.96 -13.61 -21.00
N PRO A 283 1.14 -14.37 -22.11
CA PRO A 283 2.20 -14.11 -23.07
C PRO A 283 2.12 -12.73 -23.74
N VAL A 284 0.92 -12.25 -24.04
CA VAL A 284 0.71 -10.93 -24.68
C VAL A 284 0.98 -9.81 -23.68
N ASP A 285 0.52 -9.96 -22.45
CA ASP A 285 0.73 -9.00 -21.36
C ASP A 285 2.20 -8.95 -20.95
N ALA A 286 2.92 -10.08 -20.99
CA ALA A 286 4.36 -10.11 -20.77
C ALA A 286 5.13 -9.31 -21.83
N VAL A 287 4.69 -9.34 -23.11
CA VAL A 287 5.30 -8.55 -24.18
C VAL A 287 5.08 -7.05 -23.94
N TYR A 288 3.89 -6.63 -23.55
CA TYR A 288 3.62 -5.22 -23.17
C TYR A 288 4.42 -4.80 -21.95
N GLY A 289 4.51 -5.65 -20.92
CA GLY A 289 5.33 -5.41 -19.73
C GLY A 289 6.81 -5.27 -20.09
N LEU A 290 7.34 -6.12 -20.99
CA LEU A 290 8.71 -6.04 -21.50
C LEU A 290 8.94 -4.76 -22.32
N ALA A 291 8.02 -4.40 -23.20
CA ALA A 291 8.12 -3.18 -24.00
C ALA A 291 8.15 -1.94 -23.10
N LEU A 292 7.34 -1.92 -22.05
CA LEU A 292 7.25 -0.82 -21.10
C LEU A 292 8.49 -0.76 -20.18
N LEU A 293 9.00 -1.91 -19.73
CA LEU A 293 10.26 -1.99 -19.01
C LEU A 293 11.41 -1.53 -19.91
N ALA A 294 11.43 -1.94 -21.17
CA ALA A 294 12.42 -1.49 -22.14
C ALA A 294 12.34 0.02 -22.38
N ALA A 295 11.12 0.60 -22.46
CA ALA A 295 10.93 2.04 -22.58
C ALA A 295 11.41 2.80 -21.34
N LEU A 296 11.11 2.29 -20.12
CA LEU A 296 11.62 2.84 -18.87
C LEU A 296 13.15 2.75 -18.78
N LEU A 297 13.73 1.60 -19.16
CA LEU A 297 15.17 1.42 -19.19
C LEU A 297 15.84 2.29 -20.25
N ALA A 298 15.23 2.46 -21.43
CA ALA A 298 15.72 3.36 -22.47
C ALA A 298 15.67 4.83 -22.04
N ALA A 299 14.57 5.25 -21.40
CA ALA A 299 14.45 6.60 -20.81
C ALA A 299 15.48 6.80 -19.69
N ALA A 300 15.68 5.79 -18.86
CA ALA A 300 16.66 5.75 -17.80
C ALA A 300 18.10 5.79 -18.36
N ALA A 301 18.40 5.03 -19.43
CA ALA A 301 19.68 5.06 -20.11
C ALA A 301 19.96 6.41 -20.77
N ALA A 302 18.93 7.04 -21.37
CA ALA A 302 19.05 8.39 -21.93
C ALA A 302 19.35 9.44 -20.84
N MET A 303 18.71 9.31 -19.65
CA MET A 303 19.05 10.14 -18.49
C MET A 303 20.47 9.86 -17.98
N ALA A 304 20.89 8.58 -17.92
CA ALA A 304 22.22 8.17 -17.47
C ALA A 304 23.33 8.62 -18.47
N GLN A 305 23.10 8.56 -19.79
CA GLN A 305 24.03 9.08 -20.78
C GLN A 305 24.25 10.59 -20.62
N ARG A 306 23.16 11.34 -20.37
CA ARG A 306 23.27 12.78 -20.05
C ARG A 306 23.94 13.02 -18.70
N ALA A 307 23.75 12.13 -17.73
CA ALA A 307 24.38 12.20 -16.42
C ALA A 307 25.87 11.82 -16.45
N ARG A 308 26.35 11.05 -17.44
CA ARG A 308 27.79 10.77 -17.62
C ARG A 308 28.62 12.01 -17.91
N MET A 309 28.00 13.01 -18.51
CA MET A 309 28.60 14.33 -18.74
C MET A 309 28.38 15.32 -17.57
N ALA A 310 27.70 14.88 -16.51
CA ALA A 310 27.28 15.69 -15.39
C ALA A 310 28.12 15.39 -14.13
N PRO A 311 28.07 16.27 -13.10
CA PRO A 311 28.72 16.04 -11.81
C PRO A 311 28.30 14.70 -11.18
N ARG A 312 29.18 14.08 -10.38
CA ARG A 312 28.94 12.80 -9.68
C ARG A 312 27.59 12.70 -8.98
N SER A 313 27.08 13.79 -8.42
CA SER A 313 25.76 13.85 -7.78
C SER A 313 24.59 13.52 -8.72
N SER A 314 24.69 13.93 -9.99
CA SER A 314 23.66 13.64 -11.01
C SER A 314 23.67 12.18 -11.44
N GLN A 315 24.86 11.54 -11.48
CA GLN A 315 24.99 10.11 -11.78
C GLN A 315 24.37 9.27 -10.66
N MET A 316 24.58 9.67 -9.40
CA MET A 316 24.00 8.99 -8.23
C MET A 316 22.51 9.14 -8.17
N LEU A 317 21.97 10.33 -8.43
CA LEU A 317 20.54 10.56 -8.52
C LEU A 317 19.91 9.64 -9.58
N ALA A 318 20.53 9.53 -10.76
CA ALA A 318 20.08 8.63 -11.81
C ALA A 318 20.11 7.15 -11.37
N SER A 319 21.17 6.73 -10.66
CA SER A 319 21.27 5.36 -10.13
C SER A 319 20.17 5.04 -9.12
N ILE A 320 19.79 5.98 -8.24
CA ILE A 320 18.69 5.79 -7.30
C ILE A 320 17.34 5.78 -8.02
N VAL A 321 17.11 6.71 -8.95
CA VAL A 321 15.85 6.81 -9.69
C VAL A 321 15.53 5.53 -10.46
N ILE A 322 16.57 4.82 -10.92
CA ILE A 322 16.44 3.58 -11.69
C ILE A 322 16.60 2.35 -10.79
N GLY A 323 17.67 2.31 -10.01
CA GLY A 323 18.07 1.13 -9.24
C GLY A 323 17.12 0.83 -8.08
N TYR A 324 16.65 1.86 -7.38
CA TYR A 324 15.74 1.65 -6.25
C TYR A 324 14.42 0.98 -6.68
N PRO A 325 13.67 1.50 -7.67
CA PRO A 325 12.44 0.86 -8.11
C PRO A 325 12.64 -0.56 -8.65
N ALA A 326 13.69 -0.77 -9.45
CA ALA A 326 13.98 -2.07 -10.04
C ALA A 326 14.29 -3.12 -8.95
N LEU A 327 15.14 -2.79 -7.98
CA LEU A 327 15.47 -3.68 -6.87
C LEU A 327 14.27 -3.92 -5.96
N ALA A 328 13.53 -2.86 -5.62
CA ALA A 328 12.35 -2.97 -4.76
C ALA A 328 11.28 -3.87 -5.39
N LEU A 329 11.00 -3.71 -6.69
CA LEU A 329 10.05 -4.55 -7.41
C LEU A 329 10.53 -6.00 -7.51
N ALA A 330 11.82 -6.21 -7.75
CA ALA A 330 12.41 -7.55 -7.78
C ALA A 330 12.26 -8.27 -6.42
N LEU A 331 12.60 -7.60 -5.32
CA LEU A 331 12.44 -8.14 -3.98
C LEU A 331 10.97 -8.36 -3.64
N PHE A 332 10.09 -7.44 -4.00
CA PHE A 332 8.65 -7.58 -3.82
C PHE A 332 8.07 -8.79 -4.57
N SER A 333 8.55 -9.04 -5.78
CA SER A 333 8.15 -10.21 -6.58
C SER A 333 8.72 -11.53 -6.03
N ALA A 334 9.90 -11.48 -5.42
CA ALA A 334 10.54 -12.67 -4.84
C ALA A 334 9.82 -13.17 -3.58
N LEU A 335 9.28 -12.26 -2.75
CA LEU A 335 8.64 -12.62 -1.49
C LEU A 335 7.46 -13.61 -1.65
N PRO A 336 6.44 -13.36 -2.51
CA PRO A 336 5.34 -14.30 -2.72
C PRO A 336 5.83 -15.65 -3.27
N VAL A 337 6.78 -15.63 -4.20
CA VAL A 337 7.35 -16.86 -4.80
C VAL A 337 8.02 -17.71 -3.74
N LEU A 338 8.78 -17.10 -2.83
CA LEU A 338 9.43 -17.80 -1.73
C LEU A 338 8.43 -18.34 -0.71
N ARG A 339 7.31 -17.63 -0.50
CA ARG A 339 6.23 -18.07 0.40
C ARG A 339 5.43 -19.23 -0.15
N THR A 340 5.22 -19.27 -1.47
CA THR A 340 4.44 -20.31 -2.15
C THR A 340 5.31 -21.49 -2.61
N LYS A 341 6.58 -21.54 -2.21
CA LYS A 341 7.52 -22.60 -2.61
C LYS A 341 7.05 -24.03 -2.32
N GLY A 342 6.19 -24.20 -1.30
CA GLY A 342 5.61 -25.48 -0.91
C GLY A 342 4.37 -25.91 -1.71
N THR A 343 3.81 -25.05 -2.57
CA THR A 343 2.59 -25.37 -3.33
C THR A 343 2.93 -25.65 -4.79
N ALA A 344 2.46 -26.79 -5.29
CA ALA A 344 2.53 -27.13 -6.72
C ALA A 344 1.48 -26.35 -7.53
N ASP A 345 0.49 -25.74 -6.87
CA ASP A 345 -0.59 -24.99 -7.51
C ASP A 345 -0.06 -23.74 -8.23
N PRO A 346 -0.18 -23.66 -9.57
CA PRO A 346 0.22 -22.47 -10.34
C PRO A 346 -0.62 -21.24 -9.98
N HIS A 347 -1.86 -21.41 -9.52
CA HIS A 347 -2.79 -20.33 -9.17
C HIS A 347 -2.52 -19.72 -7.80
N SER A 348 -1.61 -20.28 -7.00
CA SER A 348 -1.23 -19.74 -5.69
C SER A 348 -0.68 -18.30 -5.73
N LEU A 349 -0.24 -17.82 -6.90
CA LEU A 349 0.25 -16.45 -7.13
C LEU A 349 -0.81 -15.51 -7.73
N ASP A 350 -1.96 -16.02 -8.14
CA ASP A 350 -3.00 -15.24 -8.83
C ASP A 350 -3.48 -14.07 -7.96
N GLY A 351 -3.64 -14.29 -6.66
CA GLY A 351 -3.99 -13.24 -5.72
C GLY A 351 -3.01 -12.07 -5.68
N PHE A 352 -1.73 -12.29 -6.00
CA PHE A 352 -0.71 -11.24 -6.08
C PHE A 352 -0.72 -10.52 -7.42
N LEU A 353 -1.00 -11.22 -8.51
CA LEU A 353 -1.08 -10.64 -9.85
C LEU A 353 -2.37 -9.84 -10.04
N PHE A 354 -3.46 -10.33 -9.46
CA PHE A 354 -4.81 -9.81 -9.71
C PHE A 354 -5.39 -9.00 -8.55
N GLY A 355 -4.78 -9.09 -7.36
CA GLY A 355 -5.19 -8.25 -6.23
C GLY A 355 -4.80 -6.80 -6.46
N THR A 356 -5.78 -5.92 -6.70
CA THR A 356 -5.54 -4.47 -6.92
C THR A 356 -4.70 -3.87 -5.80
N ARG A 357 -4.85 -4.37 -4.57
CA ARG A 357 -4.04 -4.01 -3.40
C ARG A 357 -2.53 -4.23 -3.56
N TYR A 358 -2.11 -5.16 -4.42
CA TYR A 358 -0.69 -5.41 -4.70
C TYR A 358 -0.17 -4.57 -5.87
N LEU A 359 -1.03 -4.22 -6.82
CA LEU A 359 -0.69 -3.36 -7.96
C LEU A 359 -0.26 -1.95 -7.52
N ILE A 360 -0.75 -1.48 -6.37
CA ILE A 360 -0.35 -0.18 -5.83
C ILE A 360 1.15 -0.10 -5.56
N PHE A 361 1.81 -1.21 -5.17
CA PHE A 361 3.25 -1.21 -4.94
C PHE A 361 4.02 -1.07 -6.25
N ALA A 362 3.57 -1.75 -7.31
CA ALA A 362 4.18 -1.60 -8.63
C ALA A 362 4.01 -0.17 -9.16
N THR A 363 2.82 0.42 -9.00
CA THR A 363 2.56 1.83 -9.32
C THR A 363 3.43 2.77 -8.49
N PHE A 364 3.59 2.48 -7.21
CA PHE A 364 4.46 3.24 -6.31
C PHE A 364 5.93 3.18 -6.75
N PHE A 365 6.42 2.00 -7.14
CA PHE A 365 7.78 1.90 -7.66
C PHE A 365 7.97 2.65 -8.98
N ALA A 366 6.94 2.73 -9.82
CA ALA A 366 6.95 3.52 -11.04
C ALA A 366 6.88 5.03 -10.78
N TYR A 367 6.36 5.47 -9.63
CA TYR A 367 6.14 6.89 -9.31
C TYR A 367 7.44 7.71 -9.34
N LEU A 368 8.55 7.17 -8.83
CA LEU A 368 9.83 7.86 -8.82
C LEU A 368 10.42 8.07 -10.23
N PRO A 369 10.57 7.05 -11.11
CA PRO A 369 11.04 7.27 -12.46
C PRO A 369 10.10 8.16 -13.27
N VAL A 370 8.79 8.07 -13.10
CA VAL A 370 7.81 8.97 -13.74
C VAL A 370 8.04 10.41 -13.27
N SER A 371 8.21 10.62 -11.95
CA SER A 371 8.52 11.96 -11.41
C SER A 371 9.82 12.53 -12.01
N ALA A 372 10.83 11.70 -12.21
CA ALA A 372 12.08 12.11 -12.81
C ALA A 372 11.94 12.47 -14.31
N LEU A 373 11.16 11.68 -15.06
CA LEU A 373 10.84 11.98 -16.47
C LEU A 373 10.09 13.31 -16.60
N VAL A 374 9.09 13.52 -15.74
CA VAL A 374 8.35 14.80 -15.66
C VAL A 374 9.28 15.94 -15.31
N GLY A 375 10.22 15.76 -14.36
CA GLY A 375 11.23 16.76 -14.00
C GLY A 375 12.14 17.14 -15.17
N ALA A 376 12.61 16.12 -15.91
CA ALA A 376 13.42 16.35 -17.10
C ALA A 376 12.65 17.08 -18.23
N ALA A 377 11.38 16.73 -18.43
CA ALA A 377 10.51 17.40 -19.38
C ALA A 377 10.16 18.82 -18.94
N ALA A 378 9.83 19.03 -17.67
CA ALA A 378 9.50 20.32 -17.09
C ALA A 378 10.68 21.31 -17.16
N ARG A 379 11.91 20.81 -17.02
CA ARG A 379 13.13 21.63 -17.23
C ARG A 379 13.22 22.18 -18.65
N LYS A 380 12.80 21.40 -19.67
CA LYS A 380 12.88 21.81 -21.08
C LYS A 380 11.68 22.62 -21.54
N LEU A 381 10.47 22.17 -21.17
CA LEU A 381 9.21 22.70 -21.66
C LEU A 381 8.63 23.79 -20.74
N GLY A 382 9.03 23.81 -19.46
CA GLY A 382 8.46 24.74 -18.49
C GLY A 382 6.98 24.47 -18.19
N LYS A 383 6.16 25.53 -18.16
CA LYS A 383 4.71 25.47 -17.86
C LYS A 383 3.89 24.58 -18.82
N PRO A 384 4.17 24.50 -20.14
CA PRO A 384 3.44 23.61 -21.06
C PRO A 384 3.39 22.15 -20.61
N MET A 385 4.38 21.67 -19.84
CA MET A 385 4.38 20.31 -19.28
C MET A 385 3.23 20.05 -18.28
N LEU A 386 2.63 21.08 -17.73
CA LEU A 386 1.50 20.93 -16.80
C LEU A 386 0.21 20.46 -17.48
N VAL A 387 0.04 20.74 -18.77
CA VAL A 387 -1.17 20.39 -19.54
C VAL A 387 -1.35 18.86 -19.62
N PRO A 388 -0.38 18.06 -20.11
CA PRO A 388 -0.52 16.61 -20.12
C PRO A 388 -0.70 16.00 -18.73
N LEU A 389 -0.06 16.56 -17.70
CA LEU A 389 -0.26 16.10 -16.32
C LEU A 389 -1.67 16.38 -15.80
N LEU A 390 -2.24 17.54 -16.16
CA LEU A 390 -3.63 17.86 -15.82
C LEU A 390 -4.59 16.89 -16.50
N ILE A 391 -4.38 16.61 -17.80
CA ILE A 391 -5.20 15.64 -18.56
C ILE A 391 -5.11 14.25 -17.91
N LEU A 392 -3.92 13.80 -17.53
CA LEU A 392 -3.72 12.52 -16.84
C LEU A 392 -4.43 12.50 -15.47
N SER A 393 -4.35 13.60 -14.71
CA SER A 393 -5.01 13.70 -13.40
C SER A 393 -6.54 13.65 -13.54
N LEU A 394 -7.10 14.33 -14.53
CA LEU A 394 -8.53 14.30 -14.81
C LEU A 394 -8.96 12.92 -15.34
N GLY A 395 -8.15 12.29 -16.18
CA GLY A 395 -8.38 10.93 -16.67
C GLY A 395 -8.38 9.90 -15.54
N SER A 396 -7.42 10.01 -14.63
CA SER A 396 -7.32 9.16 -13.43
C SER A 396 -8.56 9.34 -12.54
N ALA A 397 -8.98 10.58 -12.29
CA ALA A 397 -10.20 10.88 -11.53
C ALA A 397 -11.44 10.28 -12.17
N ALA A 398 -11.62 10.49 -13.49
CA ALA A 398 -12.74 9.95 -14.24
C ALA A 398 -12.76 8.42 -14.24
N GLY A 399 -11.58 7.79 -14.43
CA GLY A 399 -11.42 6.34 -14.35
C GLY A 399 -11.79 5.77 -12.98
N THR A 400 -11.39 6.44 -11.90
CA THR A 400 -11.74 6.03 -10.54
C THR A 400 -13.24 6.17 -10.25
N VAL A 401 -13.89 7.26 -10.71
CA VAL A 401 -15.34 7.41 -10.60
C VAL A 401 -16.08 6.31 -11.38
N ALA A 402 -15.61 6.00 -12.59
CA ALA A 402 -16.17 4.90 -13.39
C ALA A 402 -15.97 3.55 -12.69
N PHE A 403 -14.81 3.30 -12.11
CA PHE A 403 -14.54 2.09 -11.33
C PHE A 403 -15.48 1.97 -10.13
N ILE A 404 -15.66 3.04 -9.35
CA ILE A 404 -16.53 3.04 -8.17
C ILE A 404 -18.00 2.82 -8.57
N ARG A 405 -18.48 3.49 -9.63
CA ARG A 405 -19.90 3.46 -9.98
C ARG A 405 -20.32 2.31 -10.89
N ILE A 406 -19.35 1.71 -11.61
CA ILE A 406 -19.65 0.66 -12.60
C ILE A 406 -19.04 -0.67 -12.18
N THR A 407 -17.76 -0.69 -11.83
CA THR A 407 -17.01 -1.94 -11.61
C THR A 407 -17.22 -2.50 -10.22
N ILE A 408 -17.15 -1.68 -9.17
CA ILE A 408 -17.38 -2.11 -7.78
C ILE A 408 -18.76 -2.79 -7.64
N PRO A 409 -19.87 -2.20 -8.15
CA PRO A 409 -21.18 -2.84 -8.07
C PRO A 409 -21.26 -4.22 -8.73
N GLN A 410 -20.49 -4.45 -9.78
CA GLN A 410 -20.49 -5.72 -10.51
C GLN A 410 -19.65 -6.81 -9.83
N ILE A 411 -18.52 -6.42 -9.23
CA ILE A 411 -17.59 -7.37 -8.61
C ILE A 411 -17.93 -7.59 -7.13
N TRP A 412 -18.27 -6.51 -6.42
CA TRP A 412 -18.54 -6.52 -4.99
C TRP A 412 -19.87 -5.81 -4.68
N PRO A 413 -21.01 -6.41 -5.05
CA PRO A 413 -22.32 -5.78 -4.85
C PRO A 413 -22.63 -5.45 -3.38
N TYR A 414 -22.04 -6.18 -2.43
CA TYR A 414 -22.19 -5.90 -1.00
C TYR A 414 -21.54 -4.57 -0.56
N LEU A 415 -20.60 -3.99 -1.35
CA LEU A 415 -20.04 -2.67 -1.07
C LEU A 415 -20.98 -1.52 -1.43
N LEU A 416 -22.15 -1.81 -2.03
CA LEU A 416 -23.16 -0.80 -2.36
C LEU A 416 -24.06 -0.46 -1.16
N THR A 417 -24.33 -1.45 -0.30
CA THR A 417 -25.16 -1.24 0.87
C THR A 417 -24.32 -0.67 2.00
N PRO A 418 -24.73 0.42 2.64
CA PRO A 418 -24.03 0.94 3.81
C PRO A 418 -23.88 -0.12 4.88
N SER A 419 -22.68 -0.29 5.43
CA SER A 419 -22.42 -1.38 6.39
C SER A 419 -23.16 -1.19 7.71
N HIS A 420 -23.51 0.05 8.10
CA HIS A 420 -24.33 0.31 9.28
C HIS A 420 -25.76 -0.25 9.11
N GLU A 421 -26.34 -0.23 7.90
CA GLU A 421 -27.65 -0.81 7.63
C GLU A 421 -27.58 -2.34 7.72
N LEU A 422 -26.54 -2.94 7.13
CA LEU A 422 -26.30 -4.38 7.19
C LEU A 422 -26.12 -4.82 8.66
N TRP A 423 -25.31 -4.10 9.41
CA TRP A 423 -25.09 -4.38 10.82
C TRP A 423 -26.36 -4.21 11.68
N ALA A 424 -27.12 -3.13 11.46
CA ALA A 424 -28.39 -2.93 12.16
C ALA A 424 -29.38 -4.08 11.92
N ASN A 425 -29.41 -4.66 10.70
CA ASN A 425 -30.21 -5.83 10.41
C ASN A 425 -29.75 -7.08 11.17
N VAL A 426 -28.45 -7.29 11.28
CA VAL A 426 -27.88 -8.40 12.08
C VAL A 426 -28.25 -8.26 13.56
N VAL A 427 -28.10 -7.06 14.14
CA VAL A 427 -28.46 -6.80 15.54
C VAL A 427 -29.97 -7.00 15.77
N LYS A 428 -30.80 -6.49 14.86
CA LYS A 428 -32.27 -6.65 14.93
C LYS A 428 -32.71 -8.11 14.83
N GLU A 429 -32.07 -8.89 13.93
CA GLU A 429 -32.32 -10.32 13.78
C GLU A 429 -31.95 -11.05 15.08
N ALA A 430 -30.76 -10.79 15.62
CA ALA A 430 -30.31 -11.40 16.87
C ALA A 430 -31.28 -11.09 18.03
N ALA A 431 -31.71 -9.84 18.19
CA ALA A 431 -32.68 -9.45 19.21
C ALA A 431 -34.01 -10.18 19.04
N THR A 432 -34.52 -10.27 17.81
CA THR A 432 -35.79 -10.97 17.52
C THR A 432 -35.71 -12.46 17.81
N GLN A 433 -34.64 -13.13 17.39
CA GLN A 433 -34.43 -14.54 17.66
C GLN A 433 -34.29 -14.80 19.18
N GLN A 434 -33.52 -13.98 19.88
CA GLN A 434 -33.36 -14.09 21.33
C GLN A 434 -34.70 -13.95 22.06
N GLN A 435 -35.55 -13.00 21.65
CA GLN A 435 -36.88 -12.78 22.24
C GLN A 435 -37.87 -13.92 21.94
N THR A 436 -37.85 -14.45 20.72
CA THR A 436 -38.85 -15.44 20.28
C THR A 436 -38.47 -16.88 20.57
N GLN A 437 -37.17 -17.22 20.52
CA GLN A 437 -36.64 -18.56 20.61
C GLN A 437 -35.81 -18.80 21.88
N GLY A 438 -35.40 -17.73 22.57
CA GLY A 438 -34.49 -17.79 23.72
C GLY A 438 -33.02 -18.04 23.36
N TYR A 439 -32.71 -18.09 22.07
CA TYR A 439 -31.36 -18.21 21.54
C TYR A 439 -31.25 -17.58 20.14
N VAL A 440 -30.03 -17.29 19.70
CA VAL A 440 -29.70 -16.82 18.36
C VAL A 440 -28.99 -17.93 17.59
N LYS A 441 -29.45 -18.23 16.39
CA LYS A 441 -28.86 -19.25 15.55
C LYS A 441 -27.51 -18.78 15.01
N ASP A 442 -26.47 -19.60 15.25
CA ASP A 442 -25.15 -19.31 14.67
C ASP A 442 -25.20 -19.57 13.15
N ARG A 443 -24.91 -18.52 12.38
CA ARG A 443 -24.86 -18.57 10.93
C ARG A 443 -23.71 -17.72 10.38
N PRO A 444 -23.25 -17.99 9.16
CA PRO A 444 -22.33 -17.08 8.47
C PRO A 444 -23.00 -15.74 8.21
N LEU A 445 -22.28 -14.64 8.43
CA LEU A 445 -22.71 -13.27 8.15
C LEU A 445 -22.24 -12.85 6.75
N THR A 446 -22.74 -13.53 5.74
CA THR A 446 -22.37 -13.31 4.33
C THR A 446 -22.69 -11.91 3.83
N GLU A 447 -23.69 -11.27 4.42
CA GLU A 447 -24.08 -9.90 4.12
C GLU A 447 -23.03 -8.87 4.56
N LEU A 448 -22.24 -9.18 5.59
CA LEU A 448 -21.15 -8.31 6.06
C LEU A 448 -19.85 -8.55 5.28
N ASP A 449 -19.57 -9.81 4.98
CA ASP A 449 -18.38 -10.19 4.23
C ASP A 449 -18.60 -11.50 3.46
N HIS A 450 -18.66 -11.40 2.14
CA HIS A 450 -18.82 -12.56 1.25
C HIS A 450 -17.56 -13.41 1.11
N GLU A 451 -16.38 -12.85 1.38
CA GLU A 451 -15.12 -13.57 1.18
C GLU A 451 -14.81 -14.44 2.38
N PHE A 452 -15.00 -13.93 3.60
CA PHE A 452 -14.62 -14.61 4.84
C PHE A 452 -15.78 -15.27 5.56
N ASN A 453 -17.02 -14.90 5.24
CA ASN A 453 -18.24 -15.47 5.82
C ASN A 453 -18.16 -15.69 7.34
N PRO A 454 -17.85 -14.63 8.13
CA PRO A 454 -17.57 -14.81 9.54
C PRO A 454 -18.82 -15.31 10.27
N PRO A 455 -18.70 -16.29 11.19
CA PRO A 455 -19.83 -16.79 11.93
C PRO A 455 -20.33 -15.76 12.94
N MET A 456 -21.65 -15.70 13.17
CA MET A 456 -22.30 -14.72 14.03
C MET A 456 -21.76 -14.74 15.47
N HIS A 457 -21.38 -15.90 15.98
CA HIS A 457 -20.89 -16.03 17.36
C HIS A 457 -19.63 -15.18 17.63
N LEU A 458 -18.81 -14.88 16.62
CA LEU A 458 -17.64 -14.02 16.78
C LEU A 458 -18.02 -12.57 17.15
N TYR A 459 -19.20 -12.14 16.72
CA TYR A 459 -19.70 -10.78 16.95
C TYR A 459 -20.67 -10.68 18.11
N THR A 460 -20.92 -11.75 18.85
CA THR A 460 -21.84 -11.72 20.00
C THR A 460 -21.55 -10.59 20.98
N PRO A 461 -20.29 -10.34 21.38
CA PRO A 461 -20.01 -9.22 22.31
C PRO A 461 -20.33 -7.83 21.74
N LEU A 462 -20.16 -7.63 20.43
CA LEU A 462 -20.54 -6.37 19.78
C LEU A 462 -22.06 -6.23 19.66
N ILE A 463 -22.77 -7.33 19.38
CA ILE A 463 -24.24 -7.35 19.36
C ILE A 463 -24.78 -7.00 20.73
N GLU A 464 -24.24 -7.59 21.79
CA GLU A 464 -24.61 -7.30 23.17
C GLU A 464 -24.35 -5.84 23.56
N HIS A 465 -23.19 -5.31 23.15
CA HIS A 465 -22.85 -3.90 23.33
C HIS A 465 -23.89 -2.99 22.70
N ASP A 466 -24.28 -3.24 21.44
CA ASP A 466 -25.22 -2.40 20.70
C ASP A 466 -26.67 -2.59 21.17
N LEU A 467 -27.00 -3.73 21.79
CA LEU A 467 -28.26 -3.96 22.49
C LEU A 467 -28.27 -3.35 23.90
N GLY A 468 -27.15 -2.82 24.38
CA GLY A 468 -27.02 -2.25 25.72
C GLY A 468 -27.12 -3.28 26.84
N CYS A 469 -26.70 -4.52 26.59
CA CYS A 469 -26.80 -5.63 27.54
C CYS A 469 -25.48 -6.42 27.65
N THR A 470 -25.35 -7.21 28.70
CA THR A 470 -24.19 -8.08 28.90
C THR A 470 -24.64 -9.52 29.08
N LYS A 471 -24.07 -10.44 28.29
CA LYS A 471 -24.40 -11.88 28.29
C LYS A 471 -25.90 -12.15 28.09
N CYS A 472 -26.58 -11.30 27.34
CA CYS A 472 -28.00 -11.44 27.04
C CYS A 472 -28.29 -12.21 25.75
N VAL A 473 -27.27 -12.43 24.92
CA VAL A 473 -27.38 -13.17 23.65
C VAL A 473 -26.81 -14.58 23.82
N ARG A 474 -27.68 -15.57 23.73
CA ARG A 474 -27.29 -16.97 23.78
C ARG A 474 -27.19 -17.54 22.37
N ILE A 475 -26.00 -17.95 21.94
CA ILE A 475 -25.80 -18.56 20.64
C ILE A 475 -26.06 -20.06 20.71
N GLU A 476 -26.93 -20.59 19.82
CA GLU A 476 -27.05 -21.99 19.59
C GLU A 476 -25.90 -22.46 18.70
N ARG A 477 -24.90 -23.13 19.29
CA ARG A 477 -23.87 -23.80 18.51
C ARG A 477 -24.40 -25.13 18.06
N LYS A 478 -24.39 -25.38 16.75
CA LYS A 478 -24.61 -26.76 16.26
C LYS A 478 -23.48 -27.66 16.80
N PRO A 479 -23.81 -28.86 17.33
CA PRO A 479 -22.81 -29.81 17.78
C PRO A 479 -21.84 -30.21 16.68
#